data_27e853e9e9dec436aab466ba3cb169b4
#
_entry.id   27e853e9e9dec436aab466ba3cb169b4
#
_cell.length_a   1.000
_cell.length_b   1.000
_cell.length_c   1.000
_cell.angle_alpha   90.00
_cell.angle_beta   90.00
_cell.angle_gamma   90.00
#
_symmetry.space_group_name_H-M   'P 1'
#
loop_
_entity.id
_entity.type
_entity.pdbx_description
1 polymer ?
#
loop_
_entity_poly.entity_id
_entity_poly.type
_entity_poly.pdbx_seq_one_letter_code
_entity_poly.pdbx_strand_id
1 'polypeptide(L)'
;RQMCIRDSFMVVPLINVIRYSLTDWDGLSKTYNFVGLYNYMHLHEIEGFGEMMLATVTFAIGVTAITIIVSFLAALALDKRGRDRLPRGLMRALWFFPALLSGAVVGILWRIMYNYNNGVINKIITSAGLPAVNWLETRGVTNIAIIIGAALSLIHI
;
A
#
# COMPACT_ATOMS: atom_id res chain seq x y z
N ARG A 1 -25.88 5.00 16.85
CA ARG A 1 -25.33 6.30 16.35
C ARG A 1 -24.05 6.13 15.54
N GLN A 2 -23.12 5.22 15.87
CA GLN A 2 -21.90 5.00 15.08
C GLN A 2 -22.17 4.37 13.69
N MET A 3 -23.19 3.51 13.56
CA MET A 3 -23.57 2.95 12.26
C MET A 3 -24.02 4.04 11.26
N CYS A 4 -24.84 5.00 11.69
CA CYS A 4 -25.31 6.06 10.80
C CYS A 4 -24.19 6.96 10.27
N ILE A 5 -23.15 7.23 11.06
CA ILE A 5 -21.99 8.02 10.65
C ILE A 5 -21.20 7.26 9.59
N ARG A 6 -20.94 5.97 9.81
CA ARG A 6 -20.23 5.11 8.86
C ARG A 6 -20.99 5.00 7.53
N ASP A 7 -22.31 4.82 7.58
CA ASP A 7 -23.15 4.71 6.38
C ASP A 7 -23.15 6.02 5.58
N SER A 8 -23.28 7.16 6.24
CA SER A 8 -23.28 8.46 5.56
C SER A 8 -21.91 8.81 4.94
N PHE A 9 -20.80 8.50 5.61
CA PHE A 9 -19.46 8.89 5.13
C PHE A 9 -18.77 7.84 4.25
N MET A 10 -19.23 6.61 4.23
CA MET A 10 -18.68 5.55 3.38
C MET A 10 -19.64 5.08 2.30
N VAL A 11 -20.88 4.73 2.67
CA VAL A 11 -21.83 4.12 1.73
C VAL A 11 -22.36 5.16 0.74
N VAL A 12 -22.74 6.35 1.20
CA VAL A 12 -23.26 7.39 0.30
C VAL A 12 -22.23 7.85 -0.74
N PRO A 13 -20.95 8.15 -0.37
CA PRO A 13 -19.92 8.43 -1.37
C PRO A 13 -19.68 7.28 -2.34
N LEU A 14 -19.69 6.02 -1.88
CA LEU A 14 -19.50 4.86 -2.74
C LEU A 14 -20.63 4.75 -3.79
N ILE A 15 -21.88 4.92 -3.38
CA ILE A 15 -23.03 4.94 -4.30
C ILE A 15 -22.88 6.09 -5.31
N ASN A 16 -22.47 7.26 -4.86
CA ASN A 16 -22.24 8.42 -5.73
C ASN A 16 -21.12 8.18 -6.73
N VAL A 17 -20.01 7.55 -6.33
CA VAL A 17 -18.93 7.17 -7.27
C VAL A 17 -19.45 6.25 -8.36
N ILE A 18 -20.23 5.21 -8.01
CA ILE A 18 -20.85 4.32 -9.00
C ILE A 18 -21.80 5.09 -9.92
N ARG A 19 -22.59 6.00 -9.38
CA ARG A 19 -23.52 6.82 -10.17
C ARG A 19 -22.76 7.74 -11.14
N TYR A 20 -21.76 8.47 -10.66
CA TYR A 20 -20.97 9.38 -11.48
C TYR A 20 -20.09 8.66 -12.50
N SER A 21 -19.64 7.44 -12.24
CA SER A 21 -18.89 6.66 -13.22
C SER A 21 -19.69 6.32 -14.50
N LEU A 22 -21.03 6.41 -14.44
CA LEU A 22 -21.94 6.22 -15.57
C LEU A 22 -22.31 7.54 -16.26
N THR A 23 -21.67 8.63 -15.92
CA THR A 23 -21.92 9.98 -16.47
C THR A 23 -20.65 10.56 -17.08
N ASP A 24 -20.78 11.63 -17.85
CA ASP A 24 -19.69 12.42 -18.43
C ASP A 24 -19.15 13.51 -17.48
N TRP A 25 -19.43 13.36 -16.17
CA TRP A 25 -19.07 14.37 -15.18
C TRP A 25 -17.54 14.46 -14.98
N ASP A 26 -17.02 15.67 -15.14
CA ASP A 26 -15.58 16.01 -14.96
C ASP A 26 -15.18 16.36 -13.51
N GLY A 27 -16.14 16.29 -12.57
CA GLY A 27 -15.91 16.65 -11.17
C GLY A 27 -16.09 18.14 -10.85
N LEU A 28 -16.21 19.01 -11.84
CA LEU A 28 -16.27 20.47 -11.68
C LEU A 28 -17.56 21.07 -12.26
N SER A 29 -18.08 20.52 -13.34
CA SER A 29 -19.26 21.00 -14.05
C SER A 29 -20.53 20.83 -13.23
N LYS A 30 -21.44 21.84 -13.33
CA LYS A 30 -22.75 21.77 -12.69
C LYS A 30 -23.73 20.86 -13.38
N THR A 31 -23.50 20.57 -14.65
CA THR A 31 -24.37 19.74 -15.51
C THR A 31 -23.57 18.54 -16.01
N TYR A 32 -24.19 17.39 -16.06
CA TYR A 32 -23.62 16.15 -16.59
C TYR A 32 -24.75 15.32 -17.23
N ASN A 33 -24.39 14.50 -18.19
CA ASN A 33 -25.29 13.61 -18.89
C ASN A 33 -25.02 12.16 -18.51
N PHE A 34 -26.04 11.34 -18.57
CA PHE A 34 -25.89 9.91 -18.37
C PHE A 34 -25.34 9.26 -19.67
N VAL A 35 -24.15 8.65 -19.60
CA VAL A 35 -23.49 8.02 -20.74
C VAL A 35 -23.42 6.48 -20.62
N GLY A 36 -24.03 5.92 -19.56
CA GLY A 36 -24.02 4.47 -19.34
C GLY A 36 -22.62 3.90 -19.18
N LEU A 37 -22.31 2.82 -19.88
CA LEU A 37 -21.02 2.11 -19.82
C LEU A 37 -19.96 2.69 -20.75
N TYR A 38 -20.20 3.83 -21.37
CA TYR A 38 -19.26 4.45 -22.33
C TYR A 38 -17.86 4.61 -21.73
N ASN A 39 -17.75 5.15 -20.52
CA ASN A 39 -16.48 5.35 -19.84
C ASN A 39 -15.69 4.04 -19.66
N TYR A 40 -16.39 2.95 -19.36
CA TYR A 40 -15.76 1.64 -19.15
C TYR A 40 -15.29 1.01 -20.47
N MET A 41 -16.03 1.22 -21.55
CA MET A 41 -15.66 0.68 -22.88
C MET A 41 -14.45 1.39 -23.48
N HIS A 42 -14.21 2.65 -23.12
CA HIS A 42 -13.10 3.46 -23.62
C HIS A 42 -11.89 3.50 -22.66
N LEU A 43 -11.91 2.75 -21.55
CA LEU A 43 -10.76 2.67 -20.63
C LEU A 43 -9.46 2.21 -21.30
N HIS A 44 -9.57 1.35 -22.31
CA HIS A 44 -8.41 0.83 -23.05
C HIS A 44 -7.74 1.86 -23.95
N GLU A 45 -8.43 2.96 -24.28
CA GLU A 45 -7.90 4.08 -25.06
C GLU A 45 -7.02 5.01 -24.21
N ILE A 46 -7.09 4.91 -22.88
CA ILE A 46 -6.25 5.70 -21.98
C ILE A 46 -4.82 5.19 -22.09
N GLU A 47 -3.92 6.08 -22.50
CA GLU A 47 -2.50 5.76 -22.59
C GLU A 47 -1.95 5.25 -21.25
N GLY A 48 -1.29 4.10 -21.29
CA GLY A 48 -0.73 3.47 -20.09
C GLY A 48 -1.73 2.73 -19.18
N PHE A 49 -3.03 2.64 -19.55
CA PHE A 49 -4.03 1.94 -18.71
C PHE A 49 -3.64 0.50 -18.40
N GLY A 50 -3.16 -0.26 -19.38
CA GLY A 50 -2.70 -1.63 -19.20
C GLY A 50 -1.52 -1.73 -18.22
N GLU A 51 -0.57 -0.81 -18.29
CA GLU A 51 0.56 -0.75 -17.36
C GLU A 51 0.11 -0.43 -15.93
N MET A 52 -0.83 0.49 -15.77
CA MET A 52 -1.41 0.83 -14.46
C MET A 52 -2.16 -0.34 -13.86
N MET A 53 -2.95 -1.07 -14.66
CA MET A 53 -3.67 -2.27 -14.21
C MET A 53 -2.70 -3.38 -13.80
N LEU A 54 -1.67 -3.63 -14.59
CA LEU A 54 -0.64 -4.62 -14.27
C LEU A 54 0.10 -4.26 -12.98
N ALA A 55 0.48 -2.99 -12.81
CA ALA A 55 1.13 -2.51 -11.60
C ALA A 55 0.23 -2.70 -10.37
N THR A 56 -1.06 -2.38 -10.48
CA THR A 56 -2.05 -2.53 -9.41
C THR A 56 -2.23 -4.00 -9.00
N VAL A 57 -2.39 -4.90 -9.97
CA VAL A 57 -2.53 -6.34 -9.71
C VAL A 57 -1.25 -6.90 -9.09
N THR A 58 -0.09 -6.56 -9.62
CA THR A 58 1.21 -6.98 -9.09
C THR A 58 1.39 -6.49 -7.65
N PHE A 59 1.04 -5.23 -7.38
CA PHE A 59 1.07 -4.66 -6.05
C PHE A 59 0.13 -5.42 -5.09
N ALA A 60 -1.12 -5.63 -5.47
CA ALA A 60 -2.10 -6.32 -4.62
C ALA A 60 -1.67 -7.75 -4.27
N ILE A 61 -1.22 -8.52 -5.27
CA ILE A 61 -0.74 -9.90 -5.06
C ILE A 61 0.54 -9.88 -4.21
N GLY A 62 1.49 -9.01 -4.53
CA GLY A 62 2.78 -8.93 -3.83
C GLY A 62 2.62 -8.55 -2.35
N VAL A 63 1.85 -7.51 -2.04
CA VAL A 63 1.58 -7.11 -0.66
C VAL A 63 0.88 -8.21 0.10
N THR A 64 -0.17 -8.81 -0.48
CA THR A 64 -0.93 -9.88 0.17
C THR A 64 -0.05 -11.10 0.46
N ALA A 65 0.74 -11.56 -0.52
CA ALA A 65 1.62 -12.70 -0.35
C ALA A 65 2.67 -12.46 0.75
N ILE A 66 3.38 -11.32 0.71
CA ILE A 66 4.40 -11.01 1.71
C ILE A 66 3.76 -10.86 3.10
N THR A 67 2.63 -10.16 3.20
CA THR A 67 1.94 -9.97 4.49
C THR A 67 1.53 -11.32 5.09
N ILE A 68 0.95 -12.23 4.31
CA ILE A 68 0.57 -13.57 4.79
C ILE A 68 1.80 -14.34 5.26
N ILE A 69 2.87 -14.38 4.46
CA ILE A 69 4.09 -15.12 4.79
C ILE A 69 4.72 -14.58 6.09
N VAL A 70 4.90 -13.27 6.17
CA VAL A 70 5.57 -12.65 7.32
C VAL A 70 4.71 -12.75 8.58
N SER A 71 3.39 -12.53 8.47
CA SER A 71 2.46 -12.69 9.60
C SER A 71 2.42 -14.13 10.10
N PHE A 72 2.46 -15.12 9.19
CA PHE A 72 2.50 -16.53 9.56
C PHE A 72 3.82 -16.89 10.27
N LEU A 73 4.96 -16.44 9.74
CA LEU A 73 6.27 -16.65 10.39
C LEU A 73 6.34 -15.96 11.75
N ALA A 74 5.79 -14.75 11.88
CA ALA A 74 5.70 -14.03 13.13
C ALA A 74 4.84 -14.79 14.15
N ALA A 75 3.69 -15.32 13.75
CA ALA A 75 2.83 -16.12 14.60
C ALA A 75 3.55 -17.38 15.09
N LEU A 76 4.24 -18.10 14.22
CA LEU A 76 5.06 -19.28 14.59
C LEU A 76 6.20 -18.91 15.56
N ALA A 77 6.84 -17.77 15.35
CA ALA A 77 7.90 -17.30 16.24
C ALA A 77 7.38 -16.98 17.65
N LEU A 78 6.16 -16.41 17.73
CA LEU A 78 5.52 -16.07 19.00
C LEU A 78 4.92 -17.29 19.73
N ASP A 79 4.58 -18.37 19.01
CA ASP A 79 3.98 -19.59 19.60
C ASP A 79 5.02 -20.52 20.24
N LYS A 80 6.33 -20.37 19.96
CA LYS A 80 7.36 -21.20 20.56
C LYS A 80 7.39 -21.05 22.09
N ARG A 81 6.69 -21.95 22.76
CA ARG A 81 6.66 -22.08 24.22
C ARG A 81 8.09 -22.29 24.80
N GLY A 82 8.56 -21.35 25.59
CA GLY A 82 9.59 -21.61 26.57
C GLY A 82 11.01 -21.08 26.27
N ARG A 83 11.25 -20.27 25.21
CA ARG A 83 12.59 -19.77 24.89
C ARG A 83 12.75 -18.25 24.90
N ASP A 84 11.75 -17.54 25.40
CA ASP A 84 11.69 -16.09 25.30
C ASP A 84 12.48 -15.43 26.43
N ARG A 85 13.66 -14.92 26.10
CA ARG A 85 14.42 -14.00 26.97
C ARG A 85 13.75 -12.61 27.04
N LEU A 86 12.82 -12.30 26.13
CA LEU A 86 12.07 -11.05 26.11
C LEU A 86 10.64 -11.24 26.66
N PRO A 87 10.15 -10.31 27.49
CA PRO A 87 8.79 -10.37 27.99
C PRO A 87 7.80 -10.27 26.82
N ARG A 88 6.81 -11.17 26.78
CA ARG A 88 5.80 -11.24 25.70
C ARG A 88 5.11 -9.92 25.42
N GLY A 89 4.95 -9.07 26.42
CA GLY A 89 4.39 -7.72 26.27
C GLY A 89 5.25 -6.82 25.39
N LEU A 90 6.59 -6.87 25.55
CA LEU A 90 7.51 -6.09 24.75
C LEU A 90 7.53 -6.56 23.28
N MET A 91 7.51 -7.87 23.05
CA MET A 91 7.43 -8.43 21.70
C MET A 91 6.15 -7.98 21.00
N ARG A 92 4.99 -8.08 21.66
CA ARG A 92 3.73 -7.57 21.12
C ARG A 92 3.78 -6.07 20.87
N ALA A 93 4.30 -5.28 21.79
CA ALA A 93 4.41 -3.83 21.62
C ALA A 93 5.27 -3.45 20.40
N LEU A 94 6.39 -4.13 20.16
CA LEU A 94 7.24 -3.91 18.99
C LEU A 94 6.54 -4.25 17.68
N TRP A 95 5.71 -5.30 17.65
CA TRP A 95 4.94 -5.65 16.47
C TRP A 95 3.78 -4.69 16.20
N PHE A 96 3.14 -4.17 17.25
CA PHE A 96 2.03 -3.22 17.10
C PHE A 96 2.47 -1.77 16.89
N PHE A 97 3.72 -1.43 17.18
CA PHE A 97 4.22 -0.06 17.07
C PHE A 97 4.03 0.55 15.66
N PRO A 98 4.34 -0.15 14.56
CA PRO A 98 4.11 0.41 13.22
C PRO A 98 2.65 0.76 12.94
N ALA A 99 1.69 0.03 13.53
CA ALA A 99 0.26 0.28 13.39
C ALA A 99 -0.20 1.63 13.93
N LEU A 100 0.53 2.17 14.89
CA LEU A 100 0.20 3.46 15.50
C LEU A 100 0.62 4.65 14.63
N LEU A 101 1.47 4.41 13.63
CA LEU A 101 1.91 5.46 12.71
C LEU A 101 0.87 5.66 11.60
N SER A 102 0.57 6.92 11.29
CA SER A 102 -0.28 7.20 10.13
C SER A 102 0.42 6.77 8.84
N GLY A 103 -0.36 6.33 7.85
CA GLY A 103 0.19 5.92 6.54
C GLY A 103 1.05 7.00 5.87
N ALA A 104 0.74 8.29 6.09
CA ALA A 104 1.53 9.40 5.57
C ALA A 104 2.94 9.43 6.21
N VAL A 105 3.03 9.25 7.53
CA VAL A 105 4.33 9.19 8.24
C VAL A 105 5.14 8.00 7.78
N VAL A 106 4.50 6.84 7.64
CA VAL A 106 5.15 5.63 7.11
C VAL A 106 5.69 5.86 5.69
N GLY A 107 4.90 6.50 4.81
CA GLY A 107 5.33 6.84 3.46
C GLY A 107 6.55 7.76 3.43
N ILE A 108 6.59 8.78 4.30
CA ILE A 108 7.75 9.67 4.43
C ILE A 108 9.00 8.92 4.92
N LEU A 109 8.85 8.05 5.92
CA LEU A 109 9.95 7.23 6.44
C LEU A 109 10.54 6.33 5.35
N TRP A 110 9.71 5.63 4.59
CA TRP A 110 10.16 4.80 3.47
C TRP A 110 10.84 5.62 2.38
N ARG A 111 10.32 6.81 2.05
CA ARG A 111 10.94 7.72 1.08
C ARG A 111 12.36 8.12 1.51
N ILE A 112 12.57 8.39 2.80
CA ILE A 112 13.90 8.70 3.36
C ILE A 112 14.81 7.46 3.30
N MET A 113 14.32 6.28 3.65
CA MET A 113 15.08 5.03 3.64
C MET A 113 15.52 4.62 2.23
N TYR A 114 14.67 4.84 1.21
CA TYR A 114 14.92 4.54 -0.19
C TYR A 114 15.65 5.66 -0.94
N ASN A 115 16.02 6.75 -0.28
CA ASN A 115 16.74 7.85 -0.94
C ASN A 115 18.03 7.35 -1.59
N TYR A 116 18.27 7.76 -2.86
CA TYR A 116 19.41 7.29 -3.63
C TYR A 116 20.77 7.63 -2.96
N ASN A 117 20.92 8.89 -2.54
CA ASN A 117 22.21 9.41 -2.04
C ASN A 117 22.45 9.10 -0.55
N ASN A 118 21.41 9.30 0.29
CA ASN A 118 21.54 9.28 1.75
C ASN A 118 20.73 8.18 2.43
N GLY A 119 19.97 7.38 1.65
CA GLY A 119 19.11 6.32 2.18
C GLY A 119 19.88 5.22 2.89
N VAL A 120 19.35 4.80 4.02
CA VAL A 120 19.95 3.73 4.84
C VAL A 120 20.11 2.43 4.06
N ILE A 121 19.14 2.11 3.21
CA ILE A 121 19.14 0.89 2.39
C ILE A 121 20.32 0.91 1.41
N ASN A 122 20.54 2.02 0.70
CA ASN A 122 21.67 2.15 -0.22
C ASN A 122 23.00 2.16 0.52
N LYS A 123 23.10 2.75 1.71
CA LYS A 123 24.31 2.67 2.53
C LYS A 123 24.68 1.24 2.89
N ILE A 124 23.68 0.41 3.24
CA ILE A 124 23.92 -1.01 3.53
C ILE A 124 24.36 -1.76 2.26
N ILE A 125 23.71 -1.52 1.12
CA ILE A 125 24.02 -2.17 -0.15
C ILE A 125 25.44 -1.80 -0.61
N THR A 126 25.80 -0.52 -0.55
CA THR A 126 27.13 -0.05 -0.95
C THR A 126 28.22 -0.50 0.00
N SER A 127 27.95 -0.63 1.30
CA SER A 127 28.91 -1.23 2.25
C SER A 127 29.18 -2.71 1.98
N ALA A 128 28.24 -3.42 1.34
CA ALA A 128 28.41 -4.78 0.87
C ALA A 128 29.10 -4.90 -0.51
N GLY A 129 29.56 -3.78 -1.07
CA GLY A 129 30.26 -3.75 -2.37
C GLY A 129 29.34 -3.76 -3.59
N LEU A 130 28.03 -3.58 -3.42
CA LEU A 130 27.06 -3.54 -4.50
C LEU A 130 26.77 -2.09 -4.92
N PRO A 131 26.38 -1.84 -6.19
CA PRO A 131 26.04 -0.50 -6.66
C PRO A 131 24.76 0.04 -5.99
N ALA A 132 24.70 1.35 -5.79
CA ALA A 132 23.49 2.01 -5.30
C ALA A 132 22.32 1.82 -6.27
N VAL A 133 21.14 1.59 -5.75
CA VAL A 133 19.91 1.35 -6.52
C VAL A 133 18.99 2.57 -6.44
N ASN A 134 18.44 3.01 -7.57
CA ASN A 134 17.41 4.05 -7.57
C ASN A 134 16.03 3.44 -7.39
N TRP A 135 15.63 3.28 -6.12
CA TRP A 135 14.44 2.55 -5.69
C TRP A 135 13.13 3.18 -6.15
N LEU A 136 13.08 4.52 -6.29
CA LEU A 136 11.83 5.26 -6.49
C LEU A 136 11.62 5.73 -7.94
N GLU A 137 12.62 5.65 -8.79
CA GLU A 137 12.55 6.16 -10.18
C GLU A 137 12.76 5.07 -11.22
N THR A 138 13.24 3.89 -10.84
CA THR A 138 13.46 2.78 -11.76
C THR A 138 12.22 1.93 -11.92
N ARG A 139 11.64 1.84 -13.13
CA ARG A 139 10.48 0.96 -13.42
C ARG A 139 10.74 -0.47 -12.92
N GLY A 140 9.76 -1.08 -12.30
CA GLY A 140 9.85 -2.42 -11.71
C GLY A 140 10.45 -2.44 -10.30
N VAL A 141 11.58 -1.77 -10.06
CA VAL A 141 12.18 -1.66 -8.73
C VAL A 141 11.28 -0.86 -7.79
N THR A 142 10.67 0.22 -8.29
CA THR A 142 9.72 1.05 -7.54
C THR A 142 8.55 0.21 -7.00
N ASN A 143 7.96 -0.65 -7.83
CA ASN A 143 6.88 -1.53 -7.39
C ASN A 143 7.33 -2.46 -6.27
N ILE A 144 8.51 -3.06 -6.37
CA ILE A 144 9.07 -3.92 -5.33
C ILE A 144 9.30 -3.14 -4.03
N ALA A 145 9.87 -1.94 -4.11
CA ALA A 145 10.11 -1.08 -2.96
C ALA A 145 8.82 -0.71 -2.24
N ILE A 146 7.77 -0.34 -2.99
CA ILE A 146 6.45 -0.01 -2.44
C ILE A 146 5.78 -1.25 -1.82
N ILE A 147 5.87 -2.42 -2.47
CA ILE A 147 5.33 -3.68 -1.96
C ILE A 147 5.98 -4.04 -0.61
N ILE A 148 7.30 -3.96 -0.51
CA ILE A 148 8.03 -4.24 0.72
C ILE A 148 7.60 -3.26 1.82
N GLY A 149 7.60 -1.95 1.52
CA GLY A 149 7.21 -0.92 2.48
C GLY A 149 5.77 -1.07 2.97
N ALA A 150 4.83 -1.32 2.07
CA ALA A 150 3.43 -1.54 2.39
C ALA A 150 3.23 -2.84 3.20
N ALA A 151 3.84 -3.94 2.78
CA ALA A 151 3.72 -5.22 3.46
C ALA A 151 4.24 -5.13 4.90
N LEU A 152 5.43 -4.53 5.10
CA LEU A 152 6.00 -4.34 6.44
C LEU A 152 5.14 -3.42 7.33
N SER A 153 4.41 -2.48 6.73
CA SER A 153 3.46 -1.62 7.45
C SER A 153 2.17 -2.34 7.84
N LEU A 154 1.77 -3.39 7.10
CA LEU A 154 0.52 -4.12 7.28
C LEU A 154 0.66 -5.42 8.09
N ILE A 155 1.88 -5.81 8.48
CA ILE A 155 2.15 -7.07 9.21
C ILE A 155 1.38 -7.18 10.54
N HIS A 156 0.94 -6.07 11.10
CA HIS A 156 0.25 -5.99 12.39
C HIS A 156 -1.27 -6.20 12.30
N ILE A 157 -1.85 -6.29 11.09
CA ILE A 157 -3.27 -6.58 10.91
C ILE A 157 -3.50 -8.09 10.97
#